data_e56b3ba73f278dce6dc6033914825b79
#
_entry.id   e56b3ba73f278dce6dc6033914825b79
#
_cell.length_a   1.000
_cell.length_b   1.000
_cell.length_c   1.000
_cell.angle_alpha   90.00
_cell.angle_beta   90.00
_cell.angle_gamma   90.00
#
_symmetry.space_group_name_H-M   'P 1'
#
loop_
_entity.id
_entity.type
_entity.pdbx_description
1 polymer ?
#
loop_
_entity_poly.entity_id
_entity_poly.type
_entity_poly.pdbx_seq_one_letter_code
_entity_poly.pdbx_strand_id
1 'polypeptide(L)'
;MSAIDPRALRSAFSTFMTGVTVVTSKAADGTAVGFTANSFSSVSLDPPLLLVCPGKFLSSYEAFAGCTQFAVNILAEGQEDVANTFASYKGDRFARVAHYQDALGNLLIDGALAQFSCTTHSVVDAGDHAILIGAVQSFEHDTGRGLGYVGGQFFSLGLERAALEHSGTMTLGGAIITWGDTVLLERTEAGYRPPQCLAKDRDNLRQSLTHDLETRGLPVKLGPAYSVFDDGRTHCSFFLAAEPFTSNGGFESHPIGDISKLKFASQPITDMMNRFALERQTRSFGLYVGDAQRGDVHHLPERN
;
A
#
# COMPACT_ATOMS: atom_id res chain seq x y z
N MET A 1 -2.41 -35.07 -8.97
CA MET A 1 -2.05 -33.79 -8.38
C MET A 1 -3.25 -32.88 -8.48
N SER A 2 -3.80 -32.34 -7.39
CA SER A 2 -4.86 -31.34 -7.49
C SER A 2 -4.31 -30.10 -8.21
N ALA A 3 -5.07 -29.54 -9.15
CA ALA A 3 -4.68 -28.32 -9.84
C ALA A 3 -4.51 -27.22 -8.80
N ILE A 4 -3.39 -26.48 -8.88
CA ILE A 4 -3.14 -25.31 -8.01
C ILE A 4 -4.21 -24.26 -8.34
N ASP A 5 -4.92 -23.78 -7.33
CA ASP A 5 -5.86 -22.65 -7.49
C ASP A 5 -5.09 -21.36 -7.75
N PRO A 6 -5.25 -20.73 -8.93
CA PRO A 6 -4.51 -19.50 -9.28
C PRO A 6 -4.81 -18.32 -8.35
N ARG A 7 -6.01 -18.26 -7.75
CA ARG A 7 -6.38 -17.19 -6.81
C ARG A 7 -5.68 -17.36 -5.48
N ALA A 8 -5.67 -18.58 -4.94
CA ALA A 8 -4.95 -18.91 -3.71
C ALA A 8 -3.43 -18.68 -3.87
N LEU A 9 -2.87 -19.07 -5.04
CA LEU A 9 -1.46 -18.83 -5.34
C LEU A 9 -1.12 -17.34 -5.42
N ARG A 10 -1.95 -16.54 -6.11
CA ARG A 10 -1.78 -15.08 -6.16
C ARG A 10 -1.86 -14.46 -4.77
N SER A 11 -2.81 -14.90 -3.94
CA SER A 11 -2.91 -14.45 -2.55
C SER A 11 -1.66 -14.78 -1.75
N ALA A 12 -1.09 -15.98 -1.93
CA ALA A 12 0.16 -16.35 -1.27
C ALA A 12 1.34 -15.49 -1.74
N PHE A 13 1.48 -15.25 -3.05
CA PHE A 13 2.53 -14.35 -3.57
C PHE A 13 2.38 -12.92 -3.08
N SER A 14 1.16 -12.42 -2.92
CA SER A 14 0.90 -11.06 -2.44
C SER A 14 1.31 -10.81 -0.99
N THR A 15 1.62 -11.87 -0.21
CA THR A 15 2.16 -11.73 1.15
C THR A 15 3.62 -11.26 1.16
N PHE A 16 4.33 -11.41 0.02
CA PHE A 16 5.68 -10.90 -0.13
C PHE A 16 5.65 -9.40 -0.39
N MET A 17 6.18 -8.64 0.55
CA MET A 17 6.29 -7.19 0.48
C MET A 17 7.35 -6.79 -0.54
N THR A 18 6.97 -5.92 -1.49
CA THR A 18 7.86 -5.42 -2.55
C THR A 18 7.85 -3.90 -2.59
N GLY A 19 8.83 -3.31 -3.28
CA GLY A 19 8.73 -1.95 -3.78
C GLY A 19 7.79 -1.89 -5.00
N VAL A 20 7.53 -0.67 -5.46
CA VAL A 20 6.75 -0.38 -6.67
C VAL A 20 7.63 0.34 -7.67
N THR A 21 7.60 -0.11 -8.91
CA THR A 21 8.35 0.51 -10.00
C THR A 21 7.43 0.81 -11.19
N VAL A 22 7.80 1.83 -11.97
CA VAL A 22 7.29 2.03 -13.33
C VAL A 22 8.41 1.71 -14.30
N VAL A 23 8.16 0.75 -15.18
CA VAL A 23 9.07 0.37 -16.26
C VAL A 23 8.62 1.07 -17.53
N THR A 24 9.53 1.75 -18.21
CA THR A 24 9.25 2.55 -19.41
C THR A 24 10.13 2.13 -20.57
N SER A 25 9.62 2.24 -21.77
CA SER A 25 10.35 2.01 -23.02
C SER A 25 9.64 2.72 -24.18
N LYS A 26 10.10 2.47 -25.41
CA LYS A 26 9.43 2.90 -26.63
C LYS A 26 9.13 1.69 -27.51
N ALA A 27 7.94 1.68 -28.08
CA ALA A 27 7.59 0.72 -29.12
C ALA A 27 8.38 1.00 -30.41
N ALA A 28 8.33 0.09 -31.39
CA ALA A 28 9.07 0.20 -32.64
C ALA A 28 8.69 1.44 -33.47
N ASP A 29 7.50 1.97 -33.31
CA ASP A 29 7.01 3.20 -33.92
C ASP A 29 7.40 4.49 -33.16
N GLY A 30 8.15 4.34 -32.06
CA GLY A 30 8.56 5.45 -31.19
C GLY A 30 7.53 5.82 -30.10
N THR A 31 6.37 5.18 -30.08
CA THR A 31 5.34 5.42 -29.05
C THR A 31 5.86 5.06 -27.66
N ALA A 32 5.70 5.98 -26.71
CA ALA A 32 6.06 5.76 -25.32
C ALA A 32 5.15 4.69 -24.69
N VAL A 33 5.75 3.70 -24.03
CA VAL A 33 5.06 2.62 -23.33
C VAL A 33 5.58 2.47 -21.90
N GLY A 34 4.70 2.04 -20.99
CA GLY A 34 5.08 1.81 -19.61
C GLY A 34 4.08 0.92 -18.88
N PHE A 35 4.54 0.28 -17.82
CA PHE A 35 3.69 -0.49 -16.91
C PHE A 35 4.21 -0.42 -15.48
N THR A 36 3.32 -0.60 -14.51
CA THR A 36 3.67 -0.72 -13.10
C THR A 36 4.08 -2.15 -12.79
N ALA A 37 5.20 -2.31 -12.12
CA ALA A 37 5.71 -3.62 -11.72
C ALA A 37 6.15 -3.61 -10.25
N ASN A 38 5.91 -4.75 -9.60
CA ASN A 38 6.47 -5.10 -8.30
C ASN A 38 7.52 -6.23 -8.40
N SER A 39 7.88 -6.60 -9.61
CA SER A 39 8.81 -7.70 -9.93
C SER A 39 10.28 -7.26 -10.02
N PHE A 40 10.60 -6.00 -9.73
CA PHE A 40 11.98 -5.52 -9.75
C PHE A 40 12.87 -6.30 -8.81
N SER A 41 14.05 -6.69 -9.31
CA SER A 41 15.14 -7.20 -8.48
C SER A 41 16.49 -6.74 -8.99
N SER A 42 17.39 -6.35 -8.08
CA SER A 42 18.81 -6.23 -8.37
C SER A 42 19.40 -7.62 -8.57
N VAL A 43 20.18 -7.81 -9.64
CA VAL A 43 20.74 -9.13 -10.02
C VAL A 43 22.24 -9.20 -9.74
N SER A 44 23.02 -8.20 -10.23
CA SER A 44 24.46 -8.20 -10.15
C SER A 44 25.00 -6.77 -10.08
N LEU A 45 26.13 -6.61 -9.41
CA LEU A 45 26.87 -5.34 -9.39
C LEU A 45 28.02 -5.33 -10.42
N ASP A 46 28.53 -6.49 -10.79
CA ASP A 46 29.58 -6.64 -11.81
C ASP A 46 29.31 -7.91 -12.66
N PRO A 47 28.86 -7.76 -13.93
CA PRO A 47 28.34 -6.54 -14.52
C PRO A 47 27.06 -6.04 -13.81
N PRO A 48 26.73 -4.73 -13.87
CA PRO A 48 25.57 -4.19 -13.19
C PRO A 48 24.28 -4.60 -13.92
N LEU A 49 23.50 -5.49 -13.31
CA LEU A 49 22.28 -6.06 -13.88
C LEU A 49 21.11 -5.91 -12.93
N LEU A 50 19.94 -5.67 -13.50
CA LEU A 50 18.65 -5.73 -12.83
C LEU A 50 17.65 -6.55 -13.67
N LEU A 51 16.52 -6.94 -13.07
CA LEU A 51 15.42 -7.57 -13.78
C LEU A 51 14.06 -6.97 -13.43
N VAL A 52 13.13 -7.11 -14.39
CA VAL A 52 11.68 -6.90 -14.23
C VAL A 52 10.93 -7.97 -15.03
N CYS A 53 9.67 -8.24 -14.69
CA CYS A 53 8.88 -9.27 -15.37
C CYS A 53 7.62 -8.68 -16.02
N PRO A 54 7.65 -8.27 -17.31
CA PRO A 54 6.46 -7.86 -18.05
C PRO A 54 5.54 -9.07 -18.30
N GLY A 55 4.25 -8.90 -17.95
CA GLY A 55 3.24 -9.92 -18.23
C GLY A 55 2.83 -9.95 -19.69
N LYS A 56 2.64 -11.14 -20.26
CA LYS A 56 2.20 -11.34 -21.66
C LYS A 56 0.80 -10.82 -21.95
N PHE A 57 0.01 -10.55 -20.91
CA PHE A 57 -1.31 -9.92 -21.00
C PHE A 57 -1.28 -8.39 -21.18
N LEU A 58 -0.12 -7.75 -21.00
CA LEU A 58 0.02 -6.31 -21.19
C LEU A 58 -0.10 -5.95 -22.68
N SER A 59 -0.85 -4.90 -23.01
CA SER A 59 -0.93 -4.37 -24.38
C SER A 59 0.42 -3.89 -24.93
N SER A 60 1.34 -3.56 -24.03
CA SER A 60 2.71 -3.14 -24.35
C SER A 60 3.74 -4.28 -24.29
N TYR A 61 3.31 -5.54 -24.11
CA TYR A 61 4.23 -6.68 -23.94
C TYR A 61 5.25 -6.79 -25.07
N GLU A 62 4.80 -6.75 -26.33
CA GLU A 62 5.67 -6.89 -27.51
C GLU A 62 6.73 -5.79 -27.57
N ALA A 63 6.38 -4.59 -27.13
CA ALA A 63 7.35 -3.48 -27.05
C ALA A 63 8.46 -3.79 -26.02
N PHE A 64 8.13 -4.38 -24.87
CA PHE A 64 9.12 -4.77 -23.86
C PHE A 64 9.88 -6.03 -24.22
N ALA A 65 9.24 -7.01 -24.86
CA ALA A 65 9.89 -8.22 -25.31
C ALA A 65 10.94 -7.98 -26.41
N GLY A 66 10.73 -6.95 -27.23
CA GLY A 66 11.60 -6.57 -28.34
C GLY A 66 12.45 -5.31 -28.14
N CYS A 67 12.38 -4.66 -26.97
CA CYS A 67 13.12 -3.41 -26.75
C CYS A 67 14.63 -3.64 -26.64
N THR A 68 15.39 -2.72 -27.19
CA THR A 68 16.85 -2.68 -27.04
C THR A 68 17.29 -1.92 -25.79
N GLN A 69 16.39 -1.09 -25.24
CA GLN A 69 16.62 -0.28 -24.04
C GLN A 69 15.31 0.00 -23.31
N PHE A 70 15.40 0.18 -22.00
CA PHE A 70 14.28 0.51 -21.13
C PHE A 70 14.78 1.22 -19.88
N ALA A 71 13.87 1.87 -19.16
CA ALA A 71 14.17 2.40 -17.85
C ALA A 71 13.31 1.77 -16.76
N VAL A 72 13.85 1.73 -15.54
CA VAL A 72 13.13 1.34 -14.33
C VAL A 72 13.15 2.51 -13.37
N ASN A 73 11.97 2.93 -12.93
CA ASN A 73 11.78 4.05 -12.01
C ASN A 73 11.19 3.49 -10.70
N ILE A 74 11.98 3.48 -9.63
CA ILE A 74 11.50 3.09 -8.30
C ILE A 74 10.70 4.27 -7.74
N LEU A 75 9.42 4.04 -7.48
CA LEU A 75 8.52 5.09 -7.03
C LEU A 75 8.79 5.49 -5.58
N ALA A 76 8.73 6.80 -5.35
CA ALA A 76 8.76 7.39 -4.02
C ALA A 76 7.38 7.25 -3.34
N GLU A 77 7.38 7.34 -2.03
CA GLU A 77 6.17 7.54 -1.23
C GLU A 77 5.37 8.76 -1.76
N GLY A 78 4.04 8.63 -1.87
CA GLY A 78 3.17 9.66 -2.45
C GLY A 78 3.00 9.57 -3.98
N GLN A 79 3.62 8.60 -4.65
CA GLN A 79 3.46 8.36 -6.09
C GLN A 79 2.47 7.22 -6.42
N GLU A 80 1.46 6.97 -5.55
CA GLU A 80 0.43 5.96 -5.77
C GLU A 80 -0.38 6.23 -7.04
N ASP A 81 -0.67 7.50 -7.35
CA ASP A 81 -1.38 7.90 -8.57
C ASP A 81 -0.56 7.61 -9.84
N VAL A 82 0.76 7.76 -9.78
CA VAL A 82 1.68 7.36 -10.84
C VAL A 82 1.60 5.85 -11.04
N ALA A 83 1.71 5.07 -9.96
CA ALA A 83 1.60 3.62 -10.00
C ALA A 83 0.26 3.17 -10.61
N ASN A 84 -0.86 3.73 -10.15
CA ASN A 84 -2.20 3.42 -10.65
C ASN A 84 -2.38 3.80 -12.12
N THR A 85 -1.81 4.92 -12.55
CA THR A 85 -1.87 5.36 -13.95
C THR A 85 -1.20 4.32 -14.86
N PHE A 86 -0.02 3.83 -14.51
CA PHE A 86 0.68 2.83 -15.32
C PHE A 86 0.14 1.40 -15.15
N ALA A 87 -0.59 1.11 -14.06
CA ALA A 87 -1.22 -0.18 -13.85
C ALA A 87 -2.53 -0.36 -14.62
N SER A 88 -3.42 0.64 -14.61
CA SER A 88 -4.82 0.44 -15.01
C SER A 88 -5.36 1.44 -16.03
N TYR A 89 -4.80 2.64 -16.15
CA TYR A 89 -5.32 3.66 -17.06
C TYR A 89 -5.12 3.26 -18.53
N LYS A 90 -6.21 3.36 -19.33
CA LYS A 90 -6.22 2.91 -20.73
C LYS A 90 -5.93 4.01 -21.75
N GLY A 91 -5.82 5.26 -21.31
CA GLY A 91 -5.48 6.40 -22.18
C GLY A 91 -3.97 6.65 -22.25
N ASP A 92 -3.60 7.84 -22.72
CA ASP A 92 -2.21 8.28 -22.74
C ASP A 92 -1.71 8.50 -21.28
N ARG A 93 -0.89 7.58 -20.81
CA ARG A 93 -0.33 7.57 -19.44
C ARG A 93 0.70 8.67 -19.26
N PHE A 94 1.47 8.95 -20.30
CA PHE A 94 2.54 9.96 -20.26
C PHE A 94 2.00 11.39 -20.32
N ALA A 95 0.80 11.61 -20.86
CA ALA A 95 0.12 12.91 -20.74
C ALA A 95 -0.32 13.25 -19.32
N ARG A 96 -0.40 12.24 -18.43
CA ARG A 96 -0.86 12.42 -17.03
C ARG A 96 0.26 12.42 -16.00
N VAL A 97 1.44 11.94 -16.35
CA VAL A 97 2.57 11.77 -15.45
C VAL A 97 3.76 12.57 -15.94
N ALA A 98 4.28 13.43 -15.07
CA ALA A 98 5.49 14.19 -15.37
C ALA A 98 6.67 13.25 -15.58
N HIS A 99 7.39 13.47 -16.69
CA HIS A 99 8.52 12.65 -17.10
C HIS A 99 9.47 13.44 -17.99
N TYR A 100 10.68 12.93 -18.14
CA TYR A 100 11.70 13.51 -19.02
C TYR A 100 12.48 12.39 -19.72
N GLN A 101 13.32 12.75 -20.69
CA GLN A 101 14.21 11.81 -21.37
C GLN A 101 15.64 12.00 -20.89
N ASP A 102 16.33 10.88 -20.66
CA ASP A 102 17.76 10.88 -20.41
C ASP A 102 18.59 10.98 -21.72
N ALA A 103 19.92 10.94 -21.57
CA ALA A 103 20.85 10.99 -22.71
C ALA A 103 20.74 9.78 -23.66
N LEU A 104 20.20 8.64 -23.18
CA LEU A 104 19.94 7.43 -23.97
C LEU A 104 18.56 7.46 -24.63
N GLY A 105 17.74 8.47 -24.33
CA GLY A 105 16.38 8.61 -24.83
C GLY A 105 15.35 7.75 -24.08
N ASN A 106 15.72 7.17 -22.95
CA ASN A 106 14.79 6.49 -22.06
C ASN A 106 13.89 7.50 -21.33
N LEU A 107 12.66 7.08 -21.02
CA LEU A 107 11.69 7.91 -20.33
C LEU A 107 11.82 7.70 -18.81
N LEU A 108 12.14 8.75 -18.09
CA LEU A 108 12.31 8.75 -16.64
C LEU A 108 11.13 9.47 -15.99
N ILE A 109 10.56 8.88 -14.94
CA ILE A 109 9.43 9.45 -14.20
C ILE A 109 9.94 10.48 -13.20
N ASP A 110 9.39 11.69 -13.27
CA ASP A 110 9.78 12.77 -12.37
C ASP A 110 9.44 12.44 -10.91
N GLY A 111 10.36 12.80 -10.00
CA GLY A 111 10.20 12.54 -8.55
C GLY A 111 10.33 11.07 -8.14
N ALA A 112 10.71 10.16 -9.02
CA ALA A 112 11.02 8.79 -8.64
C ALA A 112 12.24 8.73 -7.69
N LEU A 113 12.21 7.83 -6.70
CA LEU A 113 13.27 7.70 -5.70
C LEU A 113 14.58 7.21 -6.28
N ALA A 114 14.53 6.32 -7.27
CA ALA A 114 15.69 5.92 -8.06
C ALA A 114 15.29 5.60 -9.49
N GLN A 115 16.19 5.86 -10.42
CA GLN A 115 15.97 5.68 -11.84
C GLN A 115 17.16 4.96 -12.45
N PHE A 116 16.90 3.96 -13.26
CA PHE A 116 17.92 3.15 -13.92
C PHE A 116 17.66 3.14 -15.43
N SER A 117 18.60 3.59 -16.22
CA SER A 117 18.59 3.45 -17.67
C SER A 117 19.38 2.21 -18.07
N CYS A 118 18.74 1.33 -18.82
CA CYS A 118 19.26 0.03 -19.16
C CYS A 118 19.26 -0.22 -20.66
N THR A 119 20.27 -0.95 -21.14
CA THR A 119 20.18 -1.71 -22.38
C THR A 119 19.69 -3.13 -22.06
N THR A 120 18.91 -3.72 -22.98
CA THR A 120 18.45 -5.10 -22.81
C THR A 120 19.62 -6.06 -22.85
N HIS A 121 19.85 -6.77 -21.75
CA HIS A 121 20.85 -7.83 -21.68
C HIS A 121 20.30 -9.16 -22.20
N SER A 122 19.12 -9.56 -21.73
CA SER A 122 18.43 -10.75 -22.20
C SER A 122 16.94 -10.73 -21.84
N VAL A 123 16.16 -11.50 -22.61
CA VAL A 123 14.74 -11.74 -22.35
C VAL A 123 14.54 -13.25 -22.27
N VAL A 124 13.96 -13.74 -21.16
CA VAL A 124 13.73 -15.16 -20.92
C VAL A 124 12.22 -15.41 -20.82
N ASP A 125 11.71 -16.37 -21.56
CA ASP A 125 10.30 -16.79 -21.46
C ASP A 125 10.04 -17.47 -20.10
N ALA A 126 9.03 -17.01 -19.37
CA ALA A 126 8.71 -17.45 -18.02
C ALA A 126 7.20 -17.61 -17.81
N GLY A 127 6.58 -18.54 -18.54
CA GLY A 127 5.14 -18.83 -18.40
C GLY A 127 4.25 -17.71 -18.97
N ASP A 128 3.43 -17.07 -18.15
CA ASP A 128 2.57 -15.96 -18.53
C ASP A 128 3.27 -14.59 -18.45
N HIS A 129 4.57 -14.58 -18.16
CA HIS A 129 5.48 -13.41 -18.13
C HIS A 129 6.73 -13.68 -18.97
N ALA A 130 7.54 -12.64 -19.17
CA ALA A 130 8.95 -12.78 -19.53
C ALA A 130 9.80 -12.19 -18.39
N ILE A 131 11.05 -12.66 -18.25
CA ILE A 131 12.06 -12.03 -17.41
C ILE A 131 12.91 -11.15 -18.31
N LEU A 132 12.78 -9.83 -18.18
CA LEU A 132 13.56 -8.85 -18.89
C LEU A 132 14.73 -8.44 -18.00
N ILE A 133 15.95 -8.79 -18.43
CA ILE A 133 17.19 -8.44 -17.73
C ILE A 133 17.85 -7.26 -18.44
N GLY A 134 18.13 -6.21 -17.67
CA GLY A 134 18.78 -5.00 -18.13
C GLY A 134 20.20 -4.86 -17.63
N ALA A 135 21.11 -4.46 -18.51
CA ALA A 135 22.43 -3.98 -18.14
C ALA A 135 22.35 -2.47 -17.88
N VAL A 136 22.59 -2.07 -16.63
CA VAL A 136 22.48 -0.68 -16.20
C VAL A 136 23.59 0.14 -16.85
N GLN A 137 23.20 1.18 -17.57
CA GLN A 137 24.11 2.13 -18.24
C GLN A 137 24.33 3.39 -17.42
N SER A 138 23.26 3.87 -16.79
CA SER A 138 23.27 5.01 -15.88
C SER A 138 22.20 4.86 -14.83
N PHE A 139 22.39 5.49 -13.69
CA PHE A 139 21.39 5.55 -12.63
C PHE A 139 21.50 6.85 -11.85
N GLU A 140 20.36 7.25 -11.30
CA GLU A 140 20.25 8.34 -10.35
C GLU A 140 19.40 7.86 -9.16
N HIS A 141 19.66 8.37 -7.97
CA HIS A 141 18.83 8.11 -6.80
C HIS A 141 18.83 9.30 -5.85
N ASP A 142 17.72 9.46 -5.15
CA ASP A 142 17.55 10.47 -4.11
C ASP A 142 17.47 9.81 -2.73
N THR A 143 17.57 10.63 -1.70
CA THR A 143 17.32 10.23 -0.32
C THR A 143 15.82 10.38 -0.05
N GLY A 144 15.15 9.30 0.27
CA GLY A 144 13.71 9.33 0.50
C GLY A 144 13.16 7.96 0.89
N ARG A 145 11.86 7.87 0.88
CA ARG A 145 11.13 6.66 1.23
C ARG A 145 10.48 6.09 -0.02
N GLY A 146 10.65 4.79 -0.23
CA GLY A 146 10.06 4.10 -1.37
C GLY A 146 8.60 3.74 -1.13
N LEU A 147 7.82 3.74 -2.21
CA LEU A 147 6.48 3.20 -2.21
C LEU A 147 6.52 1.68 -2.11
N GLY A 148 5.84 1.11 -1.12
CA GLY A 148 5.75 -0.33 -0.90
C GLY A 148 4.43 -0.92 -1.40
N TYR A 149 4.40 -2.25 -1.59
CA TYR A 149 3.22 -3.00 -2.00
C TYR A 149 3.16 -4.37 -1.31
N VAL A 150 2.03 -4.67 -0.65
CA VAL A 150 1.79 -5.97 0.01
C VAL A 150 0.29 -6.24 0.11
N GLY A 151 -0.12 -7.49 -0.08
CA GLY A 151 -1.52 -7.89 0.08
C GLY A 151 -2.50 -7.18 -0.86
N GLY A 152 -2.02 -6.72 -2.03
CA GLY A 152 -2.84 -5.96 -2.97
C GLY A 152 -2.95 -4.46 -2.64
N GLN A 153 -2.15 -3.93 -1.70
CA GLN A 153 -2.22 -2.54 -1.25
C GLN A 153 -0.84 -1.88 -1.29
N PHE A 154 -0.82 -0.59 -1.65
CA PHE A 154 0.36 0.23 -1.42
C PHE A 154 0.51 0.51 0.08
N PHE A 155 1.72 0.72 0.53
CA PHE A 155 1.98 1.17 1.89
C PHE A 155 3.26 2.00 1.92
N SER A 156 3.37 2.84 2.93
CA SER A 156 4.55 3.63 3.21
C SER A 156 5.08 3.28 4.58
N LEU A 157 6.24 2.65 4.62
CA LEU A 157 6.97 2.40 5.89
C LEU A 157 7.30 3.70 6.62
N GLY A 158 7.44 4.77 5.87
CA GLY A 158 7.82 6.04 6.42
C GLY A 158 6.70 6.77 7.11
N LEU A 159 5.52 6.80 6.52
CA LEU A 159 4.33 7.41 7.16
C LEU A 159 3.95 6.62 8.41
N GLU A 160 3.92 5.29 8.33
CA GLU A 160 3.62 4.45 9.48
C GLU A 160 4.65 4.64 10.61
N ARG A 161 5.95 4.74 10.26
CA ARG A 161 7.02 4.97 11.23
C ARG A 161 7.03 6.41 11.77
N ALA A 162 6.85 7.42 10.93
CA ALA A 162 6.76 8.82 11.37
C ALA A 162 5.52 9.05 12.26
N ALA A 163 4.40 8.42 11.91
CA ALA A 163 3.22 8.42 12.73
C ALA A 163 3.46 7.79 14.10
N LEU A 164 4.27 6.73 14.17
CA LEU A 164 4.66 6.06 15.40
C LEU A 164 5.76 6.80 16.20
N GLU A 165 6.52 7.71 15.60
CA GLU A 165 7.64 8.43 16.23
C GLU A 165 7.24 9.74 16.96
N HIS A 166 5.97 10.19 16.89
CA HIS A 166 5.52 11.40 17.60
C HIS A 166 5.43 11.23 19.13
N SER A 167 5.75 12.28 19.87
CA SER A 167 6.17 12.28 21.27
C SER A 167 5.02 12.33 22.31
N GLY A 168 4.02 11.44 22.23
CA GLY A 168 3.03 11.26 23.30
C GLY A 168 3.60 10.49 24.50
N THR A 169 3.17 10.82 25.71
CA THR A 169 3.56 10.10 26.94
C THR A 169 2.79 8.78 27.12
N MET A 170 1.69 8.58 26.40
CA MET A 170 0.86 7.36 26.40
C MET A 170 0.58 6.95 24.97
N THR A 171 0.59 5.66 24.71
CA THR A 171 0.27 5.10 23.39
C THR A 171 -0.98 4.24 23.47
N LEU A 172 -1.96 4.52 22.60
CA LEU A 172 -3.19 3.77 22.47
C LEU A 172 -3.23 3.09 21.11
N GLY A 173 -3.38 1.76 21.13
CA GLY A 173 -3.64 0.98 19.93
C GLY A 173 -5.09 0.58 19.83
N GLY A 174 -5.70 0.69 18.66
CA GLY A 174 -7.06 0.26 18.38
C GLY A 174 -7.19 -0.50 17.08
N ALA A 175 -8.29 -1.25 16.91
CA ALA A 175 -8.57 -2.00 15.70
C ALA A 175 -9.99 -1.74 15.19
N ILE A 176 -10.13 -1.38 13.93
CA ILE A 176 -11.42 -1.34 13.22
C ILE A 176 -11.63 -2.73 12.62
N ILE A 177 -12.37 -3.57 13.32
CA ILE A 177 -12.57 -4.98 12.97
C ILE A 177 -13.90 -5.10 12.21
N THR A 178 -13.83 -5.63 10.96
CA THR A 178 -15.01 -5.77 10.10
C THR A 178 -15.19 -7.20 9.61
N TRP A 179 -16.47 -7.58 9.43
CA TRP A 179 -16.85 -8.80 8.74
C TRP A 179 -18.10 -8.55 7.88
N GLY A 180 -17.98 -8.73 6.56
CA GLY A 180 -19.04 -8.31 5.63
C GLY A 180 -19.29 -6.81 5.75
N ASP A 181 -20.55 -6.43 5.92
CA ASP A 181 -20.98 -5.02 6.06
C ASP A 181 -21.18 -4.60 7.53
N THR A 182 -20.52 -5.30 8.46
CA THR A 182 -20.59 -5.00 9.90
C THR A 182 -19.24 -4.63 10.46
N VAL A 183 -19.26 -3.81 11.52
CA VAL A 183 -18.09 -3.42 12.33
C VAL A 183 -18.32 -3.78 13.77
N LEU A 184 -17.27 -4.25 14.44
CA LEU A 184 -17.29 -4.59 15.86
C LEU A 184 -16.91 -3.35 16.69
N LEU A 185 -17.76 -2.99 17.66
CA LEU A 185 -17.54 -1.86 18.54
C LEU A 185 -17.65 -2.29 20.01
N GLU A 186 -16.89 -1.63 20.85
CA GLU A 186 -16.95 -1.74 22.30
C GLU A 186 -17.89 -0.66 22.86
N ARG A 187 -18.83 -1.06 23.71
CA ARG A 187 -19.72 -0.12 24.41
C ARG A 187 -19.07 0.40 25.68
N THR A 188 -19.05 1.70 25.84
CA THR A 188 -18.56 2.38 27.06
C THR A 188 -19.62 3.34 27.63
N GLU A 189 -19.41 3.88 28.81
CA GLU A 189 -20.29 4.90 29.39
C GLU A 189 -20.36 6.18 28.54
N ALA A 190 -19.25 6.53 27.86
CA ALA A 190 -19.17 7.71 26.99
C ALA A 190 -19.81 7.49 25.62
N GLY A 191 -19.95 6.25 25.16
CA GLY A 191 -20.45 5.86 23.85
C GLY A 191 -19.66 4.68 23.27
N TYR A 192 -19.80 4.44 21.97
CA TYR A 192 -19.10 3.38 21.28
C TYR A 192 -17.66 3.77 20.90
N ARG A 193 -16.80 2.78 20.76
CA ARG A 193 -15.44 2.94 20.22
C ARG A 193 -14.96 1.64 19.57
N PRO A 194 -13.99 1.67 18.64
CA PRO A 194 -13.30 0.45 18.23
C PRO A 194 -12.60 -0.22 19.41
N PRO A 195 -12.48 -1.57 19.43
CA PRO A 195 -11.65 -2.27 20.41
C PRO A 195 -10.24 -1.67 20.49
N GLN A 196 -9.77 -1.36 21.70
CA GLN A 196 -8.51 -0.66 21.91
C GLN A 196 -7.87 -1.00 23.25
N CYS A 197 -6.56 -0.83 23.34
CA CYS A 197 -5.78 -0.96 24.56
C CYS A 197 -4.72 0.13 24.70
N LEU A 198 -4.27 0.38 25.93
CA LEU A 198 -3.09 1.19 26.20
C LEU A 198 -1.85 0.32 26.12
N ALA A 199 -0.89 0.69 25.28
CA ALA A 199 0.39 0.02 25.21
C ALA A 199 1.38 0.65 26.19
N LYS A 200 2.13 -0.21 26.89
CA LYS A 200 3.19 0.24 27.82
C LYS A 200 4.45 0.69 27.08
N ASP A 201 4.64 0.19 25.85
CA ASP A 201 5.78 0.43 25.02
C ASP A 201 5.35 0.62 23.57
N ARG A 202 5.90 1.64 22.92
CA ARG A 202 5.60 2.02 21.53
C ARG A 202 6.08 0.98 20.53
N ASP A 203 7.26 0.47 20.74
CA ASP A 203 7.92 -0.43 19.78
C ASP A 203 7.17 -1.74 19.60
N ASN A 204 6.28 -2.05 20.56
CA ASN A 204 5.47 -3.28 20.58
C ASN A 204 3.96 -3.02 20.47
N LEU A 205 3.51 -1.85 19.98
CA LEU A 205 2.09 -1.47 19.95
C LEU A 205 1.21 -2.52 19.26
N ARG A 206 1.58 -2.96 18.05
CA ARG A 206 0.84 -3.99 17.33
C ARG A 206 0.78 -5.31 18.11
N GLN A 207 1.88 -5.71 18.68
CA GLN A 207 1.96 -6.95 19.47
C GLN A 207 1.13 -6.87 20.74
N SER A 208 1.19 -5.73 21.45
CA SER A 208 0.38 -5.46 22.64
C SER A 208 -1.10 -5.46 22.31
N LEU A 209 -1.50 -4.81 21.21
CA LEU A 209 -2.90 -4.78 20.76
C LEU A 209 -3.38 -6.18 20.34
N THR A 210 -2.60 -6.92 19.57
CA THR A 210 -2.95 -8.30 19.19
C THR A 210 -3.15 -9.18 20.42
N HIS A 211 -2.23 -9.13 21.37
CA HIS A 211 -2.32 -9.92 22.60
C HIS A 211 -3.55 -9.54 23.45
N ASP A 212 -3.85 -8.22 23.59
CA ASP A 212 -5.05 -7.75 24.29
C ASP A 212 -6.32 -8.26 23.62
N LEU A 213 -6.42 -8.14 22.29
CA LEU A 213 -7.58 -8.61 21.53
C LEU A 213 -7.76 -10.13 21.63
N GLU A 214 -6.68 -10.92 21.53
CA GLU A 214 -6.71 -12.37 21.71
C GLU A 214 -7.20 -12.75 23.11
N THR A 215 -6.70 -12.08 24.15
CA THR A 215 -7.11 -12.32 25.56
C THR A 215 -8.59 -12.02 25.78
N ARG A 216 -9.13 -11.04 25.03
CA ARG A 216 -10.55 -10.66 25.06
C ARG A 216 -11.42 -11.51 24.11
N GLY A 217 -10.86 -12.56 23.51
CA GLY A 217 -11.58 -13.49 22.64
C GLY A 217 -11.75 -13.00 21.20
N LEU A 218 -10.93 -12.06 20.77
CA LEU A 218 -10.90 -11.51 19.41
C LEU A 218 -9.53 -11.82 18.71
N PRO A 219 -9.30 -13.05 18.28
CA PRO A 219 -8.09 -13.39 17.55
C PRO A 219 -8.15 -12.81 16.15
N VAL A 220 -7.62 -11.60 15.97
CA VAL A 220 -7.64 -10.90 14.67
C VAL A 220 -6.22 -10.64 14.16
N LYS A 221 -6.06 -10.69 12.84
CA LYS A 221 -4.85 -10.26 12.15
C LYS A 221 -4.95 -8.79 11.82
N LEU A 222 -4.09 -7.97 12.44
CA LEU A 222 -4.04 -6.54 12.17
C LEU A 222 -3.49 -6.27 10.76
N GLY A 223 -4.25 -5.53 9.99
CA GLY A 223 -3.88 -5.01 8.67
C GLY A 223 -3.12 -3.67 8.75
N PRO A 224 -3.18 -2.81 7.72
CA PRO A 224 -2.49 -1.54 7.67
C PRO A 224 -3.00 -0.56 8.75
N ALA A 225 -2.16 0.42 9.10
CA ALA A 225 -2.60 1.57 9.89
C ALA A 225 -3.64 2.36 9.07
N TYR A 226 -4.69 2.79 9.74
CA TYR A 226 -5.81 3.52 9.15
C TYR A 226 -5.88 4.96 9.62
N SER A 227 -5.65 5.17 10.91
CA SER A 227 -5.70 6.50 11.50
C SER A 227 -4.68 6.60 12.60
N VAL A 228 -3.81 7.60 12.53
CA VAL A 228 -2.80 7.90 13.53
C VAL A 228 -2.90 9.37 13.88
N PHE A 229 -3.15 9.66 15.14
CA PHE A 229 -3.31 11.03 15.60
C PHE A 229 -2.94 11.19 17.08
N ASP A 230 -2.53 12.41 17.44
CA ASP A 230 -2.31 12.78 18.80
C ASP A 230 -3.59 13.40 19.40
N ASP A 231 -4.06 12.87 20.52
CA ASP A 231 -5.15 13.42 21.32
C ASP A 231 -4.60 13.87 22.68
N GLY A 232 -4.19 15.13 22.75
CA GLY A 232 -3.54 15.72 23.90
C GLY A 232 -2.18 15.06 24.20
N ARG A 233 -2.12 14.19 25.22
CA ARG A 233 -0.91 13.47 25.60
C ARG A 233 -0.88 12.01 25.12
N THR A 234 -1.92 11.57 24.40
CA THR A 234 -2.08 10.20 23.97
C THR A 234 -1.83 10.11 22.47
N HIS A 235 -0.88 9.28 22.09
CA HIS A 235 -0.67 8.91 20.71
C HIS A 235 -1.59 7.74 20.35
N CYS A 236 -2.51 7.94 19.39
CA CYS A 236 -3.54 6.99 19.00
C CYS A 236 -3.22 6.39 17.62
N SER A 237 -3.17 5.07 17.53
CA SER A 237 -2.96 4.37 16.26
C SER A 237 -4.04 3.30 16.07
N PHE A 238 -4.83 3.41 15.00
CA PHE A 238 -5.88 2.47 14.65
C PHE A 238 -5.53 1.69 13.40
N PHE A 239 -5.76 0.38 13.45
CA PHE A 239 -5.45 -0.56 12.37
C PHE A 239 -6.75 -1.17 11.81
N LEU A 240 -6.75 -1.47 10.52
CA LEU A 240 -7.83 -2.23 9.90
C LEU A 240 -7.66 -3.73 10.17
N ALA A 241 -8.77 -4.43 10.38
CA ALA A 241 -8.82 -5.89 10.42
C ALA A 241 -10.11 -6.39 9.75
N ALA A 242 -10.01 -7.47 8.98
CA ALA A 242 -11.16 -8.06 8.28
C ALA A 242 -11.21 -9.55 8.61
N GLU A 243 -11.81 -9.87 9.77
CA GLU A 243 -11.86 -11.23 10.31
C GLU A 243 -13.26 -11.54 10.84
N PRO A 244 -13.72 -12.81 10.76
CA PRO A 244 -14.94 -13.22 11.42
C PRO A 244 -14.86 -12.98 12.93
N PHE A 245 -15.93 -12.46 13.50
CA PHE A 245 -16.03 -12.24 14.94
C PHE A 245 -17.40 -12.67 15.48
N THR A 246 -17.45 -12.94 16.76
CA THR A 246 -18.69 -13.16 17.51
C THR A 246 -18.90 -12.02 18.48
N SER A 247 -20.14 -11.49 18.55
CA SER A 247 -20.51 -10.45 19.51
C SER A 247 -20.65 -11.09 20.90
N ASN A 248 -19.62 -10.92 21.75
CA ASN A 248 -19.61 -11.38 23.13
C ASN A 248 -18.69 -10.49 23.97
N GLY A 249 -18.80 -10.55 25.30
CA GLY A 249 -17.85 -9.91 26.21
C GLY A 249 -17.81 -8.38 26.17
N GLY A 250 -18.91 -7.69 25.86
CA GLY A 250 -18.97 -6.21 25.81
C GLY A 250 -18.73 -5.64 24.42
N PHE A 251 -18.59 -6.48 23.41
CA PHE A 251 -18.51 -6.09 22.00
C PHE A 251 -19.84 -6.27 21.29
N GLU A 252 -20.23 -5.27 20.53
CA GLU A 252 -21.47 -5.25 19.74
C GLU A 252 -21.14 -5.11 18.25
N SER A 253 -21.85 -5.88 17.42
CA SER A 253 -21.76 -5.77 15.95
C SER A 253 -22.77 -4.78 15.44
N HIS A 254 -22.33 -3.81 14.63
CA HIS A 254 -23.18 -2.79 14.03
C HIS A 254 -23.03 -2.77 12.51
N PRO A 255 -24.12 -2.56 11.74
CA PRO A 255 -24.01 -2.29 10.32
C PRO A 255 -23.18 -1.03 10.05
N ILE A 256 -22.25 -1.09 9.10
CA ILE A 256 -21.40 0.06 8.75
C ILE A 256 -22.25 1.26 8.28
N GLY A 257 -23.36 1.01 7.59
CA GLY A 257 -24.31 2.05 7.17
C GLY A 257 -25.01 2.80 8.32
N ASP A 258 -24.96 2.26 9.56
CA ASP A 258 -25.59 2.89 10.72
C ASP A 258 -24.60 3.64 11.62
N ILE A 259 -23.31 3.65 11.27
CA ILE A 259 -22.24 4.30 12.04
C ILE A 259 -22.57 5.76 12.36
N SER A 260 -23.09 6.53 11.39
CA SER A 260 -23.44 7.94 11.59
C SER A 260 -24.56 8.19 12.58
N LYS A 261 -25.33 7.15 12.98
CA LYS A 261 -26.41 7.20 13.98
C LYS A 261 -25.93 6.88 15.38
N LEU A 262 -24.69 6.39 15.53
CA LEU A 262 -24.13 5.96 16.81
C LEU A 262 -23.47 7.15 17.53
N LYS A 263 -23.57 7.14 18.87
CA LYS A 263 -22.80 8.05 19.70
C LYS A 263 -21.46 7.41 20.05
N PHE A 264 -20.37 8.01 19.59
CA PHE A 264 -19.02 7.54 19.92
C PHE A 264 -18.46 8.20 21.18
N ALA A 265 -17.43 7.57 21.74
CA ALA A 265 -16.83 7.95 23.01
C ALA A 265 -16.09 9.31 22.99
N SER A 266 -15.63 9.75 21.82
CA SER A 266 -14.97 11.05 21.63
C SER A 266 -15.20 11.58 20.21
N GLN A 267 -14.95 12.88 20.00
CA GLN A 267 -15.07 13.50 18.69
C GLN A 267 -14.07 12.93 17.68
N PRO A 268 -12.76 12.73 17.99
CA PRO A 268 -11.83 12.12 17.06
C PRO A 268 -12.25 10.70 16.62
N ILE A 269 -12.82 9.90 17.53
CA ILE A 269 -13.37 8.58 17.17
C ILE A 269 -14.60 8.73 16.27
N THR A 270 -15.46 9.71 16.53
CA THR A 270 -16.63 10.00 15.68
C THR A 270 -16.19 10.33 14.25
N ASP A 271 -15.23 11.22 14.10
CA ASP A 271 -14.73 11.68 12.79
C ASP A 271 -14.04 10.53 12.04
N MET A 272 -13.19 9.75 12.74
CA MET A 272 -12.55 8.57 12.20
C MET A 272 -13.55 7.53 11.70
N MET A 273 -14.58 7.21 12.50
CA MET A 273 -15.57 6.19 12.14
C MET A 273 -16.52 6.64 11.03
N ASN A 274 -16.90 7.92 10.99
CA ASN A 274 -17.69 8.49 9.89
C ASN A 274 -16.89 8.47 8.58
N ARG A 275 -15.61 8.84 8.62
CA ARG A 275 -14.71 8.72 7.48
C ARG A 275 -14.61 7.27 7.02
N PHE A 276 -14.42 6.33 7.94
CA PHE A 276 -14.36 4.90 7.64
C PHE A 276 -15.63 4.41 6.92
N ALA A 277 -16.83 4.82 7.39
CA ALA A 277 -18.09 4.44 6.75
C ALA A 277 -18.21 4.99 5.31
N LEU A 278 -17.77 6.23 5.08
CA LEU A 278 -17.76 6.85 3.75
C LEU A 278 -16.76 6.16 2.83
N GLU A 279 -15.53 5.94 3.28
CA GLU A 279 -14.49 5.28 2.51
C GLU A 279 -14.86 3.82 2.18
N ARG A 280 -15.59 3.14 3.05
CA ARG A 280 -16.13 1.80 2.79
C ARG A 280 -17.14 1.81 1.64
N GLN A 281 -17.98 2.86 1.52
CA GLN A 281 -18.95 3.01 0.43
C GLN A 281 -18.27 3.36 -0.89
N THR A 282 -17.28 4.24 -0.85
CA THR A 282 -16.52 4.68 -2.03
C THR A 282 -15.41 3.71 -2.44
N ARG A 283 -15.08 2.73 -1.58
CA ARG A 283 -13.94 1.81 -1.69
C ARG A 283 -12.58 2.50 -1.79
N SER A 284 -12.49 3.74 -1.35
CA SER A 284 -11.26 4.53 -1.37
C SER A 284 -10.82 4.80 0.07
N PHE A 285 -9.85 4.05 0.55
CA PHE A 285 -9.33 4.17 1.91
C PHE A 285 -8.10 5.09 1.96
N GLY A 286 -7.97 5.84 3.06
CA GLY A 286 -6.81 6.69 3.32
C GLY A 286 -6.25 6.51 4.74
N LEU A 287 -4.92 6.60 4.87
CA LEU A 287 -4.26 6.75 6.17
C LEU A 287 -4.36 8.20 6.62
N TYR A 288 -5.01 8.44 7.74
CA TYR A 288 -5.00 9.75 8.39
C TYR A 288 -3.78 9.88 9.31
N VAL A 289 -3.07 10.99 9.17
CA VAL A 289 -1.94 11.34 10.04
C VAL A 289 -2.10 12.79 10.48
N GLY A 290 -2.13 13.04 11.80
CA GLY A 290 -2.33 14.38 12.32
C GLY A 290 -2.53 14.45 13.83
N ASP A 291 -3.32 15.43 14.25
CA ASP A 291 -3.84 15.53 15.62
C ASP A 291 -5.36 15.27 15.65
N ALA A 292 -5.97 15.42 16.83
CA ALA A 292 -7.39 15.20 17.03
C ALA A 292 -8.31 16.18 16.24
N GLN A 293 -7.78 17.24 15.63
CA GLN A 293 -8.54 18.29 14.95
C GLN A 293 -8.08 18.53 13.51
N ARG A 294 -6.80 18.29 13.19
CA ARG A 294 -6.20 18.58 11.89
C ARG A 294 -5.23 17.48 11.49
N GLY A 295 -5.25 17.11 10.22
CA GLY A 295 -4.33 16.15 9.66
C GLY A 295 -4.56 15.94 8.17
N ASP A 296 -3.65 15.20 7.56
CA ASP A 296 -3.68 14.86 6.16
C ASP A 296 -4.17 13.42 5.96
N VAL A 297 -4.95 13.20 4.91
CA VAL A 297 -5.39 11.87 4.49
C VAL A 297 -4.57 11.44 3.29
N HIS A 298 -3.76 10.43 3.48
CA HIS A 298 -2.96 9.81 2.42
C HIS A 298 -3.75 8.62 1.87
N HIS A 299 -4.19 8.69 0.61
CA HIS A 299 -5.03 7.66 0.01
C HIS A 299 -4.38 6.28 0.05
N LEU A 300 -5.10 5.32 0.61
CA LEU A 300 -4.79 3.90 0.48
C LEU A 300 -5.54 3.38 -0.76
N PRO A 301 -4.91 2.64 -1.67
CA PRO A 301 -5.57 2.21 -2.91
C PRO A 301 -6.66 1.17 -2.65
N GLU A 302 -7.65 1.16 -3.57
CA GLU A 302 -8.83 0.32 -3.50
C GLU A 302 -8.51 -1.18 -3.41
N ARG A 303 -9.24 -1.88 -2.53
CA ARG A 303 -9.35 -3.34 -2.55
C ARG A 303 -10.28 -3.75 -3.70
N ASN A 304 -9.74 -4.34 -4.76
CA ASN A 304 -10.51 -5.15 -5.70
C ASN A 304 -10.64 -6.60 -5.21
#